data_7310f0e73cc332b385ff9e6142779e36
#
_entry.id   7310f0e73cc332b385ff9e6142779e36
#
_cell.length_a   1.000
_cell.length_b   1.000
_cell.length_c   1.000
_cell.angle_alpha   90.00
_cell.angle_beta   90.00
_cell.angle_gamma   90.00
#
_symmetry.space_group_name_H-M   'P 1'
#
loop_
_entity.id
_entity.type
_entity.pdbx_description
1 polymer ?
#
loop_
_entity_poly.entity_id
_entity_poly.type
_entity_poly.pdbx_seq_one_letter_code
_entity_poly.pdbx_strand_id
1 'polypeptide(L)'
;MTLTIIEIIIILLLSAFFSGMEIAFVSSNKLRVELDRSDASLTSKILTIFYTRPNDFISTLLVGNNIALVVYGILMAGVINEFVLFPIHLNQHEGLNVALQTIISTLIVLVTGEFLPKTLFKINPNRMLKIFAVPAFIIYILLYPVSKFTSALSRGILRLMGLKVNKKASEQAFTKIDLDNLIQSSIESAQNENDITDEIKIFQNALYFSEVKVRDCMVPRTEIEAVEISSSIENLKNRFIESGNSKIIVYKEDIDHIVGFI
;
A
#
# COMPACT_ATOMS: atom_id res chain seq x y z
N MET A 1 0.90 41.58 -13.03
CA MET A 1 2.08 41.08 -12.35
C MET A 1 1.79 40.47 -10.99
N THR A 2 1.39 41.27 -9.95
CA THR A 2 1.05 40.71 -8.63
C THR A 2 -0.05 39.65 -8.71
N LEU A 3 -1.06 39.86 -9.57
CA LEU A 3 -2.14 38.88 -9.78
C LEU A 3 -1.59 37.54 -10.36
N THR A 4 -0.73 37.62 -11.38
CA THR A 4 -0.14 36.43 -12.03
C THR A 4 0.72 35.60 -11.06
N ILE A 5 1.47 36.29 -10.16
CA ILE A 5 2.27 35.60 -9.14
C ILE A 5 1.33 34.88 -8.13
N ILE A 6 0.23 35.50 -7.73
CA ILE A 6 -0.76 34.89 -6.85
C ILE A 6 -1.39 33.65 -7.53
N GLU A 7 -1.75 33.75 -8.81
CA GLU A 7 -2.27 32.64 -9.59
C GLU A 7 -1.27 31.46 -9.65
N ILE A 8 0.01 31.73 -9.90
CA ILE A 8 1.06 30.72 -9.90
C ILE A 8 1.17 30.03 -8.54
N ILE A 9 1.15 30.80 -7.44
CA ILE A 9 1.21 30.23 -6.10
C ILE A 9 0.00 29.31 -5.84
N ILE A 10 -1.20 29.73 -6.19
CA ILE A 10 -2.42 28.92 -6.03
C ILE A 10 -2.32 27.63 -6.83
N ILE A 11 -1.83 27.69 -8.07
CA ILE A 11 -1.69 26.51 -8.92
C ILE A 11 -0.60 25.58 -8.43
N LEU A 12 0.52 26.11 -7.91
CA LEU A 12 1.56 25.29 -7.28
C LEU A 12 1.04 24.58 -6.04
N LEU A 13 0.25 25.28 -5.20
CA LEU A 13 -0.39 24.65 -4.04
C LEU A 13 -1.39 23.55 -4.45
N LEU A 14 -2.12 23.77 -5.54
CA LEU A 14 -3.04 22.78 -6.07
C LEU A 14 -2.29 21.54 -6.64
N SER A 15 -1.20 21.76 -7.38
CA SER A 15 -0.33 20.68 -7.86
C SER A 15 0.30 19.91 -6.69
N ALA A 16 0.82 20.62 -5.70
CA ALA A 16 1.36 20.04 -4.47
C ALA A 16 0.31 19.18 -3.72
N PHE A 17 -0.92 19.66 -3.66
CA PHE A 17 -2.03 18.92 -3.09
C PHE A 17 -2.32 17.62 -3.86
N PHE A 18 -2.42 17.66 -5.18
CA PHE A 18 -2.65 16.46 -5.99
C PHE A 18 -1.52 15.45 -5.86
N SER A 19 -0.28 15.91 -6.01
CA SER A 19 0.91 15.06 -5.89
C SER A 19 1.06 14.45 -4.50
N GLY A 20 0.78 15.25 -3.45
CA GLY A 20 0.80 14.78 -2.07
C GLY A 20 -0.29 13.76 -1.78
N MET A 21 -1.53 14.02 -2.21
CA MET A 21 -2.66 13.11 -2.01
C MET A 21 -2.49 11.79 -2.76
N GLU A 22 -1.89 11.81 -3.96
CA GLU A 22 -1.57 10.61 -4.73
C GLU A 22 -0.65 9.68 -3.92
N ILE A 23 0.48 10.20 -3.44
CA ILE A 23 1.43 9.40 -2.68
C ILE A 23 0.88 8.98 -1.32
N ALA A 24 0.09 9.85 -0.65
CA ALA A 24 -0.57 9.50 0.60
C ALA A 24 -1.53 8.33 0.42
N PHE A 25 -2.31 8.33 -0.66
CA PHE A 25 -3.25 7.25 -0.94
C PHE A 25 -2.54 5.93 -1.27
N VAL A 26 -1.50 5.96 -2.10
CA VAL A 26 -0.73 4.76 -2.48
C VAL A 26 0.07 4.20 -1.30
N SER A 27 0.62 5.07 -0.43
CA SER A 27 1.44 4.66 0.72
C SER A 27 0.63 4.40 1.99
N SER A 28 -0.68 4.63 1.97
CA SER A 28 -1.53 4.44 3.14
C SER A 28 -1.87 2.97 3.39
N ASN A 29 -2.07 2.65 4.66
CA ASN A 29 -2.50 1.32 5.06
C ASN A 29 -4.02 1.19 4.91
N LYS A 30 -4.44 0.46 3.88
CA LYS A 30 -5.85 0.20 3.56
C LYS A 30 -6.60 -0.48 4.72
N LEU A 31 -5.95 -1.42 5.42
CA LEU A 31 -6.57 -2.13 6.53
C LEU A 31 -6.87 -1.19 7.70
N ARG A 32 -5.96 -0.26 8.03
CA ARG A 32 -6.20 0.74 9.06
C ARG A 32 -7.41 1.62 8.76
N VAL A 33 -7.60 1.98 7.51
CA VAL A 33 -8.79 2.74 7.07
C VAL A 33 -10.07 1.91 7.20
N GLU A 34 -10.00 0.61 6.92
CA GLU A 34 -11.15 -0.30 7.08
C GLU A 34 -11.48 -0.54 8.55
N LEU A 35 -10.50 -0.63 9.44
CA LEU A 35 -10.72 -0.71 10.90
C LEU A 35 -11.36 0.58 11.44
N ASP A 36 -10.91 1.75 10.96
CA ASP A 36 -11.50 3.05 11.30
C ASP A 36 -12.91 3.25 10.69
N ARG A 37 -13.39 2.33 9.86
CA ARG A 37 -14.73 2.37 9.25
C ARG A 37 -15.87 2.23 10.26
N SER A 38 -15.60 1.62 11.42
CA SER A 38 -16.54 1.57 12.54
C SER A 38 -16.88 2.96 13.10
N ASP A 39 -15.98 3.93 12.94
CA ASP A 39 -16.22 5.32 13.30
C ASP A 39 -17.13 5.98 12.26
N ALA A 40 -18.31 6.41 12.67
CA ALA A 40 -19.33 7.03 11.81
C ALA A 40 -18.94 8.43 11.29
N SER A 41 -17.64 8.78 11.24
CA SER A 41 -17.16 10.09 10.81
C SER A 41 -17.33 10.28 9.29
N LEU A 42 -17.59 11.53 8.86
CA LEU A 42 -17.70 11.89 7.44
C LEU A 42 -16.42 11.53 6.67
N THR A 43 -15.26 11.75 7.29
CA THR A 43 -13.96 11.43 6.72
C THR A 43 -13.80 9.95 6.43
N SER A 44 -14.24 9.08 7.34
CA SER A 44 -14.20 7.62 7.18
C SER A 44 -15.06 7.17 6.00
N LYS A 45 -16.27 7.75 5.84
CA LYS A 45 -17.14 7.46 4.70
C LYS A 45 -16.52 7.88 3.35
N ILE A 46 -15.89 9.06 3.31
CA ILE A 46 -15.19 9.54 2.12
C ILE A 46 -14.03 8.61 1.74
N LEU A 47 -13.19 8.24 2.72
CA LEU A 47 -12.07 7.34 2.49
C LEU A 47 -12.54 5.96 2.00
N THR A 48 -13.65 5.45 2.53
CA THR A 48 -14.26 4.22 2.03
C THR A 48 -14.61 4.31 0.55
N ILE A 49 -15.14 5.45 0.08
CA ILE A 49 -15.43 5.67 -1.35
C ILE A 49 -14.15 5.60 -2.18
N PHE A 50 -13.06 6.24 -1.73
CA PHE A 50 -11.78 6.24 -2.44
C PHE A 50 -11.20 4.81 -2.54
N TYR A 51 -11.25 4.05 -1.44
CA TYR A 51 -10.74 2.67 -1.44
C TYR A 51 -11.65 1.65 -2.15
N THR A 52 -12.94 1.96 -2.31
CA THR A 52 -13.84 1.16 -3.15
C THR A 52 -13.54 1.32 -4.64
N ARG A 53 -13.07 2.51 -5.05
CA ARG A 53 -12.74 2.81 -6.45
C ARG A 53 -11.35 3.44 -6.58
N PRO A 54 -10.28 2.72 -6.23
CA PRO A 54 -8.94 3.26 -6.15
C PRO A 54 -8.44 3.82 -7.49
N ASN A 55 -8.70 3.11 -8.58
CA ASN A 55 -8.28 3.53 -9.91
C ASN A 55 -8.96 4.82 -10.37
N ASP A 56 -10.24 4.99 -10.05
CA ASP A 56 -10.98 6.21 -10.42
C ASP A 56 -10.45 7.40 -9.61
N PHE A 57 -10.12 7.19 -8.32
CA PHE A 57 -9.56 8.23 -7.47
C PHE A 57 -8.15 8.65 -7.90
N ILE A 58 -7.24 7.69 -8.11
CA ILE A 58 -5.87 7.96 -8.60
C ILE A 58 -5.93 8.67 -9.95
N SER A 59 -6.75 8.19 -10.89
CA SER A 59 -6.90 8.84 -12.20
C SER A 59 -7.39 10.28 -12.08
N THR A 60 -8.26 10.56 -11.12
CA THR A 60 -8.75 11.93 -10.87
C THR A 60 -7.64 12.83 -10.38
N LEU A 61 -6.81 12.36 -9.43
CA LEU A 61 -5.66 13.12 -8.92
C LEU A 61 -4.62 13.38 -10.01
N LEU A 62 -4.31 12.39 -10.84
CA LEU A 62 -3.40 12.53 -11.98
C LEU A 62 -3.91 13.54 -13.01
N VAL A 63 -5.19 13.47 -13.36
CA VAL A 63 -5.80 14.45 -14.30
C VAL A 63 -5.75 15.84 -13.70
N GLY A 64 -6.11 16.01 -12.42
CA GLY A 64 -6.06 17.29 -11.74
C GLY A 64 -4.64 17.88 -11.70
N ASN A 65 -3.65 17.04 -11.37
CA ASN A 65 -2.25 17.46 -11.36
C ASN A 65 -1.78 17.91 -12.77
N ASN A 66 -2.10 17.14 -13.81
CA ASN A 66 -1.72 17.49 -15.17
C ASN A 66 -2.36 18.81 -15.65
N ILE A 67 -3.64 19.05 -15.29
CA ILE A 67 -4.29 20.33 -15.58
C ILE A 67 -3.55 21.48 -14.87
N ALA A 68 -3.24 21.31 -13.58
CA ALA A 68 -2.50 22.31 -12.80
C ALA A 68 -1.13 22.60 -13.41
N LEU A 69 -0.37 21.54 -13.79
CA LEU A 69 0.94 21.68 -14.42
C LEU A 69 0.91 22.44 -15.75
N VAL A 70 -0.10 22.19 -16.60
CA VAL A 70 -0.27 22.90 -17.87
C VAL A 70 -0.55 24.39 -17.63
N VAL A 71 -1.48 24.70 -16.72
CA VAL A 71 -1.80 26.10 -16.39
C VAL A 71 -0.58 26.80 -15.75
N TYR A 72 0.14 26.11 -14.85
CA TYR A 72 1.40 26.59 -14.28
C TYR A 72 2.41 26.93 -15.39
N GLY A 73 2.62 26.03 -16.34
CA GLY A 73 3.57 26.22 -17.43
C GLY A 73 3.27 27.46 -18.28
N ILE A 74 1.99 27.69 -18.60
CA ILE A 74 1.54 28.87 -19.37
C ILE A 74 1.82 30.17 -18.59
N LEU A 75 1.48 30.22 -17.30
CA LEU A 75 1.65 31.42 -16.49
C LEU A 75 3.14 31.70 -16.20
N MET A 76 3.89 30.65 -15.88
CA MET A 76 5.31 30.76 -15.52
C MET A 76 6.15 31.17 -16.72
N ALA A 77 5.75 30.78 -17.92
CA ALA A 77 6.36 31.19 -19.17
C ALA A 77 6.44 32.71 -19.29
N GLY A 78 5.33 33.41 -19.04
CA GLY A 78 5.27 34.87 -19.06
C GLY A 78 6.19 35.51 -18.01
N VAL A 79 6.17 35.00 -16.78
CA VAL A 79 6.98 35.53 -15.68
C VAL A 79 8.48 35.36 -15.93
N ILE A 80 8.91 34.17 -16.37
CA ILE A 80 10.35 33.94 -16.64
C ILE A 80 10.83 34.81 -17.79
N ASN A 81 10.02 34.97 -18.83
CA ASN A 81 10.38 35.83 -19.94
C ASN A 81 10.60 37.26 -19.49
N GLU A 82 9.72 37.80 -18.69
CA GLU A 82 9.77 39.20 -18.25
C GLU A 82 10.86 39.45 -17.18
N PHE A 83 11.02 38.57 -16.20
CA PHE A 83 11.94 38.80 -15.09
C PHE A 83 13.37 38.28 -15.29
N VAL A 84 13.53 37.20 -16.08
CA VAL A 84 14.82 36.52 -16.22
C VAL A 84 15.44 36.78 -17.59
N LEU A 85 14.69 36.58 -18.66
CA LEU A 85 15.24 36.56 -20.01
C LEU A 85 15.32 37.94 -20.65
N PHE A 86 14.34 38.81 -20.37
CA PHE A 86 14.36 40.19 -20.89
C PHE A 86 15.55 41.00 -20.37
N PRO A 87 15.89 41.01 -19.09
CA PRO A 87 17.06 41.76 -18.57
C PRO A 87 18.39 41.27 -19.11
N ILE A 88 18.50 40.00 -19.53
CA ILE A 88 19.76 39.38 -19.99
C ILE A 88 19.92 39.49 -21.53
N HIS A 89 19.00 40.16 -22.23
CA HIS A 89 18.99 40.32 -23.70
C HIS A 89 19.01 38.97 -24.48
N LEU A 90 18.58 37.88 -23.86
CA LEU A 90 18.50 36.56 -24.47
C LEU A 90 17.30 36.42 -25.42
N ASN A 91 16.40 37.39 -25.47
CA ASN A 91 15.19 37.40 -26.32
C ASN A 91 15.47 37.31 -27.82
N GLN A 92 16.69 37.50 -28.25
CA GLN A 92 17.05 37.47 -29.67
C GLN A 92 17.11 36.06 -30.27
N HIS A 93 17.16 35.00 -29.40
CA HIS A 93 17.18 33.59 -29.81
C HIS A 93 15.96 32.83 -29.30
N GLU A 94 14.86 32.78 -30.09
CA GLU A 94 13.62 32.16 -29.67
C GLU A 94 13.76 30.74 -29.15
N GLY A 95 14.55 29.88 -29.80
CA GLY A 95 14.74 28.51 -29.40
C GLY A 95 15.47 28.37 -28.05
N LEU A 96 16.48 29.18 -27.79
CA LEU A 96 17.24 29.19 -26.53
C LEU A 96 16.36 29.74 -25.39
N ASN A 97 15.54 30.75 -25.69
CA ASN A 97 14.59 31.34 -24.74
C ASN A 97 13.60 30.29 -24.24
N VAL A 98 12.92 29.59 -25.17
CA VAL A 98 11.96 28.53 -24.82
C VAL A 98 12.64 27.39 -24.03
N ALA A 99 13.85 26.99 -24.40
CA ALA A 99 14.57 25.94 -23.71
C ALA A 99 14.91 26.33 -22.25
N LEU A 100 15.48 27.52 -22.03
CA LEU A 100 15.81 28.02 -20.69
C LEU A 100 14.57 28.20 -19.83
N GLN A 101 13.52 28.77 -20.40
CA GLN A 101 12.23 28.95 -19.74
C GLN A 101 11.64 27.60 -19.29
N THR A 102 11.68 26.58 -20.15
CA THR A 102 11.19 25.24 -19.83
C THR A 102 12.02 24.62 -18.72
N ILE A 103 13.35 24.70 -18.77
CA ILE A 103 14.23 24.13 -17.74
C ILE A 103 13.97 24.79 -16.38
N ILE A 104 13.98 26.11 -16.32
CA ILE A 104 13.76 26.85 -15.05
C ILE A 104 12.39 26.55 -14.48
N SER A 105 11.34 26.63 -15.29
CA SER A 105 9.96 26.32 -14.89
C SER A 105 9.82 24.89 -14.38
N THR A 106 10.40 23.93 -15.09
CA THR A 106 10.36 22.51 -14.69
C THR A 106 11.08 22.27 -13.37
N LEU A 107 12.26 22.87 -13.14
CA LEU A 107 12.99 22.73 -11.87
C LEU A 107 12.17 23.27 -10.69
N ILE A 108 11.52 24.43 -10.86
CA ILE A 108 10.70 25.04 -9.81
C ILE A 108 9.53 24.12 -9.46
N VAL A 109 8.76 23.66 -10.45
CA VAL A 109 7.59 22.83 -10.19
C VAL A 109 7.97 21.44 -9.69
N LEU A 110 9.07 20.86 -10.19
CA LEU A 110 9.54 19.57 -9.73
C LEU A 110 9.84 19.59 -8.23
N VAL A 111 10.50 20.62 -7.75
CA VAL A 111 10.83 20.74 -6.32
C VAL A 111 9.61 21.11 -5.49
N THR A 112 8.87 22.16 -5.88
CA THR A 112 7.80 22.74 -5.05
C THR A 112 6.45 22.05 -5.23
N GLY A 113 6.11 21.63 -6.44
CA GLY A 113 4.82 21.03 -6.78
C GLY A 113 4.79 19.50 -6.70
N GLU A 114 5.96 18.83 -6.79
CA GLU A 114 5.99 17.36 -6.81
C GLU A 114 6.87 16.77 -5.70
N PHE A 115 8.19 17.02 -5.69
CA PHE A 115 9.12 16.33 -4.79
C PHE A 115 8.83 16.60 -3.33
N LEU A 116 8.77 17.87 -2.94
CA LEU A 116 8.60 18.28 -1.55
C LEU A 116 7.22 17.84 -1.00
N PRO A 117 6.09 18.05 -1.71
CA PRO A 117 4.79 17.57 -1.26
C PRO A 117 4.72 16.03 -1.14
N LYS A 118 5.25 15.29 -2.13
CA LYS A 118 5.30 13.82 -2.07
C LYS A 118 6.07 13.34 -0.83
N THR A 119 7.18 13.97 -0.52
CA THR A 119 7.99 13.61 0.66
C THR A 119 7.24 13.90 1.97
N LEU A 120 6.62 15.08 2.09
CA LEU A 120 5.86 15.46 3.28
C LEU A 120 4.66 14.56 3.54
N PHE A 121 3.88 14.26 2.50
CA PHE A 121 2.69 13.42 2.63
C PHE A 121 3.03 11.95 2.91
N LYS A 122 4.20 11.49 2.47
CA LYS A 122 4.70 10.12 2.72
C LYS A 122 5.08 9.89 4.17
N ILE A 123 5.44 10.92 4.96
CA ILE A 123 5.82 10.77 6.37
C ILE A 123 4.67 10.17 7.19
N ASN A 124 3.44 10.69 7.02
CA ASN A 124 2.25 10.24 7.74
C ASN A 124 1.04 10.12 6.78
N PRO A 125 1.03 9.15 5.87
CA PRO A 125 0.06 9.09 4.77
C PRO A 125 -1.39 8.97 5.26
N ASN A 126 -1.65 8.17 6.28
CA ASN A 126 -3.00 8.00 6.85
C ASN A 126 -3.54 9.29 7.47
N ARG A 127 -2.68 10.06 8.16
CA ARG A 127 -3.07 11.34 8.76
C ARG A 127 -3.36 12.39 7.69
N MET A 128 -2.51 12.47 6.66
CA MET A 128 -2.71 13.39 5.53
C MET A 128 -3.99 13.10 4.77
N LEU A 129 -4.27 11.81 4.50
CA LEU A 129 -5.54 11.42 3.90
C LEU A 129 -6.75 11.84 4.72
N LYS A 130 -6.72 11.68 6.05
CA LYS A 130 -7.84 12.09 6.91
C LYS A 130 -8.05 13.60 6.89
N ILE A 131 -6.98 14.40 6.99
CA ILE A 131 -7.05 15.87 6.99
C ILE A 131 -7.61 16.39 5.66
N PHE A 132 -7.10 15.87 4.56
CA PHE A 132 -7.44 16.35 3.22
C PHE A 132 -8.56 15.55 2.53
N ALA A 133 -9.23 14.64 3.22
CA ALA A 133 -10.31 13.83 2.65
C ALA A 133 -11.45 14.68 2.06
N VAL A 134 -11.90 15.72 2.78
CA VAL A 134 -13.02 16.55 2.35
C VAL A 134 -12.69 17.37 1.10
N PRO A 135 -11.59 18.17 1.05
CA PRO A 135 -11.23 18.88 -0.16
C PRO A 135 -10.94 17.93 -1.33
N ALA A 136 -10.31 16.77 -1.08
CA ALA A 136 -10.08 15.77 -2.10
C ALA A 136 -11.40 15.22 -2.67
N PHE A 137 -12.42 15.04 -1.84
CA PHE A 137 -13.73 14.56 -2.28
C PHE A 137 -14.46 15.57 -3.16
N ILE A 138 -14.38 16.86 -2.83
CA ILE A 138 -14.97 17.93 -3.65
C ILE A 138 -14.34 17.91 -5.03
N ILE A 139 -13.01 17.85 -5.10
CA ILE A 139 -12.28 17.82 -6.37
C ILE A 139 -12.56 16.51 -7.13
N TYR A 140 -12.65 15.38 -6.40
CA TYR A 140 -13.01 14.09 -7.00
C TYR A 140 -14.36 14.15 -7.72
N ILE A 141 -15.39 14.76 -7.10
CA ILE A 141 -16.70 14.93 -7.74
C ILE A 141 -16.60 15.83 -8.96
N LEU A 142 -15.88 16.95 -8.86
CA LEU A 142 -15.73 17.93 -9.93
C LEU A 142 -15.03 17.33 -11.16
N LEU A 143 -13.95 16.58 -10.94
CA LEU A 143 -13.14 15.98 -12.00
C LEU A 143 -13.61 14.57 -12.41
N TYR A 144 -14.60 14.00 -11.72
CA TYR A 144 -15.10 12.66 -11.98
C TYR A 144 -15.47 12.39 -13.44
N PRO A 145 -16.21 13.28 -14.16
CA PRO A 145 -16.56 13.04 -15.54
C PRO A 145 -15.32 12.95 -16.45
N VAL A 146 -14.31 13.80 -16.21
CA VAL A 146 -13.06 13.81 -16.97
C VAL A 146 -12.26 12.54 -16.72
N SER A 147 -12.10 12.15 -15.45
CA SER A 147 -11.45 10.90 -15.05
C SER A 147 -12.12 9.67 -15.66
N LYS A 148 -13.45 9.66 -15.68
CA LYS A 148 -14.22 8.57 -16.28
C LYS A 148 -14.02 8.46 -17.80
N PHE A 149 -13.95 9.60 -18.48
CA PHE A 149 -13.64 9.66 -19.91
C PHE A 149 -12.23 9.10 -20.18
N THR A 150 -11.23 9.56 -19.44
CA THR A 150 -9.83 9.09 -19.56
C THR A 150 -9.72 7.58 -19.30
N SER A 151 -10.39 7.09 -18.26
CA SER A 151 -10.43 5.64 -17.94
C SER A 151 -11.15 4.83 -19.03
N ALA A 152 -12.18 5.38 -19.66
CA ALA A 152 -12.88 4.72 -20.76
C ALA A 152 -11.99 4.64 -22.01
N LEU A 153 -11.28 5.72 -22.32
CA LEU A 153 -10.32 5.77 -23.43
C LEU A 153 -9.19 4.76 -23.24
N SER A 154 -8.61 4.70 -22.05
CA SER A 154 -7.57 3.71 -21.67
C SER A 154 -8.06 2.28 -21.86
N ARG A 155 -9.26 1.95 -21.37
CA ARG A 155 -9.87 0.63 -21.59
C ARG A 155 -10.13 0.33 -23.07
N GLY A 156 -10.50 1.32 -23.85
CA GLY A 156 -10.65 1.20 -25.31
C GLY A 156 -9.34 0.80 -25.99
N ILE A 157 -8.26 1.49 -25.66
CA ILE A 157 -6.90 1.19 -26.18
C ILE A 157 -6.45 -0.21 -25.78
N LEU A 158 -6.61 -0.59 -24.50
CA LEU A 158 -6.25 -1.92 -24.03
C LEU A 158 -7.02 -3.05 -24.74
N ARG A 159 -8.31 -2.81 -25.05
CA ARG A 159 -9.11 -3.77 -25.85
C ARG A 159 -8.61 -3.90 -27.28
N LEU A 160 -8.22 -2.79 -27.91
CA LEU A 160 -7.63 -2.82 -29.25
C LEU A 160 -6.31 -3.59 -29.28
N MET A 161 -5.54 -3.56 -28.19
CA MET A 161 -4.31 -4.35 -28.02
C MET A 161 -4.58 -5.82 -27.66
N GLY A 162 -5.84 -6.27 -27.60
CA GLY A 162 -6.21 -7.64 -27.28
C GLY A 162 -6.11 -8.03 -25.79
N LEU A 163 -5.84 -7.07 -24.90
CA LEU A 163 -5.73 -7.29 -23.45
C LEU A 163 -7.12 -7.33 -22.80
N LYS A 164 -7.45 -8.46 -22.16
CA LYS A 164 -8.70 -8.58 -21.38
C LYS A 164 -8.52 -7.88 -20.03
N VAL A 165 -9.15 -6.71 -19.87
CA VAL A 165 -9.21 -6.01 -18.58
C VAL A 165 -10.19 -6.74 -17.67
N ASN A 166 -9.67 -7.49 -16.71
CA ASN A 166 -10.48 -8.23 -15.75
C ASN A 166 -10.96 -7.26 -14.65
N LYS A 167 -12.25 -6.89 -14.65
CA LYS A 167 -12.85 -6.01 -13.63
C LYS A 167 -12.73 -6.57 -12.21
N LYS A 168 -12.67 -7.89 -12.05
CA LYS A 168 -12.58 -8.55 -10.73
C LYS A 168 -11.22 -8.41 -10.03
N ALA A 169 -10.15 -8.12 -10.76
CA ALA A 169 -8.82 -7.94 -10.15
C ALA A 169 -8.71 -6.65 -9.31
N SER A 170 -9.60 -5.67 -9.52
CA SER A 170 -9.63 -4.41 -8.77
C SER A 170 -10.46 -4.47 -7.48
N GLU A 171 -11.26 -5.53 -7.30
CA GLU A 171 -12.16 -5.71 -6.14
C GLU A 171 -11.61 -6.71 -5.12
N GLN A 172 -10.37 -7.18 -5.26
CA GLN A 172 -9.82 -8.10 -4.27
C GLN A 172 -9.68 -7.38 -2.93
N ALA A 173 -10.67 -7.65 -2.07
CA ALA A 173 -10.54 -7.48 -0.63
C ALA A 173 -9.21 -8.09 -0.18
N PHE A 174 -8.52 -7.42 0.73
CA PHE A 174 -7.29 -7.81 1.40
C PHE A 174 -6.62 -9.10 0.92
N THR A 175 -5.46 -8.96 0.30
CA THR A 175 -4.63 -10.11 -0.03
C THR A 175 -3.87 -10.56 1.21
N LYS A 176 -3.46 -11.84 1.25
CA LYS A 176 -2.55 -12.37 2.29
C LYS A 176 -1.30 -11.47 2.44
N ILE A 177 -0.83 -10.88 1.34
CA ILE A 177 0.31 -9.96 1.30
C ILE A 177 0.02 -8.66 2.05
N ASP A 178 -1.19 -8.09 1.92
CA ASP A 178 -1.57 -6.85 2.64
C ASP A 178 -1.61 -7.08 4.15
N LEU A 179 -2.05 -8.28 4.55
CA LEU A 179 -2.10 -8.70 5.96
C LEU A 179 -0.70 -8.93 6.53
N ASP A 180 0.16 -9.59 5.76
CA ASP A 180 1.56 -9.84 6.13
C ASP A 180 2.36 -8.53 6.30
N ASN A 181 2.20 -7.60 5.35
CA ASN A 181 2.80 -6.27 5.45
C ASN A 181 2.34 -5.50 6.70
N LEU A 182 1.08 -5.67 7.12
CA LEU A 182 0.58 -5.03 8.32
C LEU A 182 1.22 -5.61 9.59
N ILE A 183 1.35 -6.94 9.65
CA ILE A 183 2.02 -7.62 10.76
C ILE A 183 3.48 -7.18 10.82
N GLN A 184 4.17 -7.18 9.68
CA GLN A 184 5.57 -6.75 9.60
C GLN A 184 5.75 -5.31 10.06
N SER A 185 4.88 -4.40 9.64
CA SER A 185 4.92 -2.99 10.08
C SER A 185 4.60 -2.82 11.58
N SER A 186 3.80 -3.71 12.15
CA SER A 186 3.50 -3.72 13.59
C SER A 186 4.70 -4.23 14.39
N ILE A 187 5.39 -5.25 13.89
CA ILE A 187 6.62 -5.79 14.49
C ILE A 187 7.74 -4.74 14.43
N GLU A 188 7.94 -4.08 13.29
CA GLU A 188 8.95 -3.02 13.13
C GLU A 188 8.67 -1.78 13.99
N SER A 189 7.39 -1.53 14.31
CA SER A 189 6.99 -0.42 15.18
C SER A 189 7.09 -0.73 16.67
N ALA A 190 7.21 -2.00 17.04
CA ALA A 190 7.45 -2.45 18.40
C ALA A 190 8.92 -2.15 18.78
N GLN A 191 9.13 -1.25 19.75
CA GLN A 191 10.47 -0.81 20.17
C GLN A 191 11.27 -1.89 20.92
N ASN A 192 10.63 -2.99 21.32
CA ASN A 192 11.24 -4.13 22.00
C ASN A 192 10.70 -5.44 21.44
N GLU A 193 11.57 -6.44 21.26
CA GLU A 193 11.16 -7.81 20.87
C GLU A 193 10.17 -8.46 21.85
N ASN A 194 10.14 -8.00 23.10
CA ASN A 194 9.22 -8.48 24.14
C ASN A 194 7.78 -7.93 24.00
N ASP A 195 7.57 -6.91 23.16
CA ASP A 195 6.23 -6.35 22.88
C ASP A 195 5.52 -7.09 21.72
N ILE A 196 6.20 -8.06 21.09
CA ILE A 196 5.59 -8.96 20.13
C ILE A 196 4.79 -9.99 20.92
N THR A 197 3.51 -9.68 21.09
CA THR A 197 2.60 -10.56 21.82
C THR A 197 2.47 -11.91 21.12
N ASP A 198 2.27 -12.99 21.91
CA ASP A 198 2.09 -14.33 21.37
C ASP A 198 0.90 -14.40 20.39
N GLU A 199 -0.07 -13.48 20.54
CA GLU A 199 -1.18 -13.32 19.61
C GLU A 199 -0.72 -12.97 18.19
N ILE A 200 0.29 -12.10 18.02
CA ILE A 200 0.83 -11.73 16.70
C ILE A 200 1.48 -12.95 16.05
N LYS A 201 2.24 -13.73 16.81
CA LYS A 201 2.87 -14.97 16.32
C LYS A 201 1.83 -16.02 15.92
N ILE A 202 0.78 -16.20 16.74
CA ILE A 202 -0.32 -17.12 16.44
C ILE A 202 -1.03 -16.69 15.15
N PHE A 203 -1.31 -15.40 15.00
CA PHE A 203 -1.96 -14.88 13.80
C PHE A 203 -1.09 -15.06 12.55
N GLN A 204 0.20 -14.78 12.62
CA GLN A 204 1.15 -15.03 11.54
C GLN A 204 1.20 -16.51 11.15
N ASN A 205 1.30 -17.41 12.15
CA ASN A 205 1.28 -18.85 11.92
C ASN A 205 -0.04 -19.29 11.25
N ALA A 206 -1.17 -18.71 11.63
CA ALA A 206 -2.46 -18.99 11.01
C ALA A 206 -2.52 -18.59 9.52
N LEU A 207 -1.89 -17.49 9.12
CA LEU A 207 -1.80 -17.09 7.70
C LEU A 207 -1.03 -18.08 6.84
N TYR A 208 0.01 -18.69 7.40
CA TYR A 208 0.86 -19.67 6.70
C TYR A 208 0.42 -21.10 6.88
N PHE A 209 -0.60 -21.35 7.72
CA PHE A 209 -1.07 -22.70 8.05
C PHE A 209 -1.45 -23.52 6.82
N SER A 210 -2.03 -22.91 5.81
CA SER A 210 -2.42 -23.60 4.56
C SER A 210 -1.22 -24.11 3.74
N GLU A 211 -0.02 -23.64 4.00
CA GLU A 211 1.21 -24.06 3.31
C GLU A 211 1.98 -25.13 4.08
N VAL A 212 1.66 -25.30 5.38
CA VAL A 212 2.30 -26.30 6.26
C VAL A 212 1.85 -27.70 5.86
N LYS A 213 2.80 -28.59 5.61
CA LYS A 213 2.53 -29.99 5.29
C LYS A 213 2.51 -30.81 6.55
N VAL A 214 1.70 -31.87 6.57
CA VAL A 214 1.63 -32.79 7.73
C VAL A 214 3.01 -33.32 8.11
N ARG A 215 3.89 -33.58 7.13
CA ARG A 215 5.27 -34.03 7.36
C ARG A 215 6.13 -33.04 8.16
N ASP A 216 5.79 -31.74 8.13
CA ASP A 216 6.54 -30.70 8.81
C ASP A 216 6.15 -30.60 10.31
N CYS A 217 5.02 -31.23 10.68
CA CYS A 217 4.47 -31.26 12.04
C CYS A 217 4.46 -32.64 12.69
N MET A 218 4.67 -33.70 11.91
CA MET A 218 4.64 -35.07 12.43
C MET A 218 5.94 -35.42 13.13
N VAL A 219 5.87 -36.33 14.10
CA VAL A 219 7.04 -37.03 14.63
C VAL A 219 7.45 -38.10 13.65
N PRO A 220 8.70 -38.10 13.15
CA PRO A 220 9.19 -39.12 12.24
C PRO A 220 9.17 -40.52 12.90
N ARG A 221 8.95 -41.56 12.12
CA ARG A 221 8.90 -42.95 12.62
C ARG A 221 10.09 -43.31 13.51
N THR A 222 11.27 -42.80 13.22
CA THR A 222 12.51 -43.07 13.96
C THR A 222 12.56 -42.43 15.36
N GLU A 223 11.69 -41.45 15.59
CA GLU A 223 11.63 -40.70 16.85
C GLU A 223 10.38 -41.03 17.68
N ILE A 224 9.56 -41.98 17.20
CA ILE A 224 8.34 -42.38 17.88
C ILE A 224 8.71 -43.21 19.09
N GLU A 225 8.31 -42.74 20.30
CA GLU A 225 8.40 -43.53 21.51
C GLU A 225 7.27 -44.55 21.59
N ALA A 226 7.64 -45.79 21.53
CA ALA A 226 6.70 -46.92 21.51
C ALA A 226 7.19 -48.10 22.37
N VAL A 227 6.25 -48.93 22.82
CA VAL A 227 6.50 -50.15 23.55
C VAL A 227 5.72 -51.31 22.93
N GLU A 228 6.30 -52.51 22.96
CA GLU A 228 5.61 -53.70 22.51
C GLU A 228 4.56 -54.12 23.57
N ILE A 229 3.40 -54.63 23.11
CA ILE A 229 2.29 -55.06 23.97
C ILE A 229 2.70 -56.12 25.00
N SER A 230 3.73 -56.90 24.70
CA SER A 230 4.30 -57.93 25.58
C SER A 230 5.27 -57.38 26.63
N SER A 231 5.61 -56.09 26.61
CA SER A 231 6.57 -55.47 27.52
C SER A 231 6.06 -55.43 28.96
N SER A 232 7.01 -55.54 29.92
CA SER A 232 6.68 -55.47 31.33
C SER A 232 6.24 -54.05 31.72
N ILE A 233 5.41 -53.97 32.78
CA ILE A 233 4.95 -52.69 33.36
C ILE A 233 6.14 -51.83 33.81
N GLU A 234 7.21 -52.46 34.28
CA GLU A 234 8.41 -51.77 34.73
C GLU A 234 9.14 -51.08 33.53
N ASN A 235 9.22 -51.74 32.38
CA ASN A 235 9.76 -51.16 31.16
C ASN A 235 8.90 -49.97 30.65
N LEU A 236 7.60 -50.14 30.69
CA LEU A 236 6.68 -49.06 30.35
C LEU A 236 6.87 -47.85 31.27
N LYS A 237 6.99 -48.06 32.60
CA LYS A 237 7.24 -46.98 33.55
C LYS A 237 8.56 -46.26 33.27
N ASN A 238 9.63 -46.99 32.98
CA ASN A 238 10.92 -46.39 32.66
C ASN A 238 10.85 -45.56 31.38
N ARG A 239 10.15 -46.03 30.34
CA ARG A 239 9.92 -45.29 29.11
C ARG A 239 9.17 -43.98 29.32
N PHE A 240 8.17 -43.94 30.18
CA PHE A 240 7.50 -42.70 30.55
C PHE A 240 8.42 -41.71 31.28
N ILE A 241 9.29 -42.19 32.15
CA ILE A 241 10.24 -41.35 32.88
C ILE A 241 11.31 -40.78 31.94
N GLU A 242 11.85 -41.62 31.05
CA GLU A 242 12.92 -41.24 30.13
C GLU A 242 12.43 -40.29 29.03
N SER A 243 11.26 -40.58 28.43
CA SER A 243 10.71 -39.79 27.33
C SER A 243 10.02 -38.49 27.78
N GLY A 244 9.52 -38.45 29.02
CA GLY A 244 8.72 -37.33 29.53
C GLY A 244 7.36 -37.14 28.79
N ASN A 245 7.01 -38.09 27.95
CA ASN A 245 5.77 -38.03 27.19
C ASN A 245 4.55 -38.36 28.06
N SER A 246 3.41 -37.80 27.79
CA SER A 246 2.14 -38.11 28.45
C SER A 246 1.41 -39.32 27.85
N LYS A 247 1.85 -39.79 26.69
CA LYS A 247 1.29 -40.94 25.96
C LYS A 247 2.41 -41.66 25.24
N ILE A 248 2.38 -43.00 25.28
CA ILE A 248 3.31 -43.87 24.55
C ILE A 248 2.50 -44.81 23.69
N ILE A 249 2.98 -45.01 22.47
CA ILE A 249 2.33 -45.88 21.44
C ILE A 249 2.62 -47.33 21.83
N VAL A 250 1.60 -48.19 21.71
CA VAL A 250 1.71 -49.65 21.92
C VAL A 250 1.58 -50.35 20.55
N TYR A 251 2.57 -51.17 20.21
CA TYR A 251 2.59 -51.96 18.99
C TYR A 251 2.68 -53.46 19.27
N LYS A 252 2.35 -54.25 18.27
CA LYS A 252 2.46 -55.71 18.31
C LYS A 252 3.37 -56.17 17.14
N GLU A 253 4.44 -56.89 17.51
CA GLU A 253 5.44 -57.45 16.56
C GLU A 253 6.31 -56.39 15.89
N ASP A 254 5.73 -55.41 15.24
CA ASP A 254 6.43 -54.33 14.55
C ASP A 254 5.70 -52.99 14.77
N ILE A 255 6.44 -51.88 14.74
CA ILE A 255 5.92 -50.52 14.96
C ILE A 255 4.89 -50.12 13.90
N ASP A 256 4.80 -50.85 12.78
CA ASP A 256 3.75 -50.67 11.76
C ASP A 256 2.41 -51.27 12.19
N HIS A 257 2.38 -52.11 13.22
CA HIS A 257 1.19 -52.73 13.77
C HIS A 257 0.79 -52.12 15.09
N ILE A 258 0.35 -50.84 15.04
CA ILE A 258 -0.05 -50.11 16.23
C ILE A 258 -1.39 -50.65 16.76
N VAL A 259 -1.42 -51.04 18.04
CA VAL A 259 -2.62 -51.53 18.73
C VAL A 259 -3.35 -50.40 19.44
N GLY A 260 -2.63 -49.39 19.89
CA GLY A 260 -3.19 -48.26 20.63
C GLY A 260 -2.13 -47.38 21.28
N PHE A 261 -2.53 -46.68 22.32
CA PHE A 261 -1.59 -45.92 23.18
C PHE A 261 -1.99 -46.05 24.66
N ILE A 262 -1.07 -45.82 25.49
CA ILE A 262 -1.23 -45.72 26.93
C ILE A 262 -0.90 -44.31 27.38
#